data_c0c655ab17f4c5893dd7031f1affad6d
#
_entry.id   c0c655ab17f4c5893dd7031f1affad6d
#
_cell.length_a   1.000
_cell.length_b   1.000
_cell.length_c   1.000
_cell.angle_alpha   90.00
_cell.angle_beta   90.00
_cell.angle_gamma   90.00
#
_symmetry.space_group_name_H-M   'P 1'
#
loop_
_entity.id
_entity.type
_entity.pdbx_description
1 polymer ?
#
loop_
_entity_poly.entity_id
_entity_poly.type
_entity_poly.pdbx_seq_one_letter_code
_entity_poly.pdbx_strand_id
1 'polypeptide(L)'
;QRATGARVHLMRLSSAAGVALVRAARREGLPLTCDVAAHQIHLTDVDIGFFDSRFRLDPPLRGQRDRDAIVAGLADDTIDAICSDHRPVGDTGKLLPFAEAEAGASGLELLLSLTLKWAQRERVPLARALALVTSAPAAILRAATA
;
A
#
# COMPACT_ATOMS: atom_id res chain seq x y z
N GLN A 1 -18.67 -8.62 6.94
CA GLN A 1 -18.22 -8.19 8.24
C GLN A 1 -19.40 -7.81 9.15
N ARG A 2 -20.32 -6.94 8.71
CA ARG A 2 -21.53 -6.57 9.47
C ARG A 2 -22.38 -7.78 9.88
N ALA A 3 -22.48 -8.78 9.03
CA ALA A 3 -23.28 -9.98 9.27
C ALA A 3 -22.62 -10.99 10.22
N THR A 4 -21.30 -11.06 10.27
CA THR A 4 -20.56 -12.13 10.95
C THR A 4 -19.68 -11.66 12.09
N GLY A 5 -19.40 -10.35 12.21
CA GLY A 5 -18.42 -9.80 13.15
C GLY A 5 -16.96 -10.20 12.85
N ALA A 6 -16.71 -10.83 11.72
CA ALA A 6 -15.38 -11.30 11.36
C ALA A 6 -14.37 -10.16 11.28
N ARG A 7 -13.18 -10.37 11.83
CA ARG A 7 -12.05 -9.48 11.65
C ARG A 7 -11.53 -9.60 10.21
N VAL A 8 -11.38 -8.47 9.53
CA VAL A 8 -10.98 -8.43 8.12
C VAL A 8 -9.76 -7.53 7.96
N HIS A 9 -8.81 -7.97 7.15
CA HIS A 9 -7.70 -7.13 6.69
C HIS A 9 -7.81 -6.95 5.17
N LEU A 10 -7.84 -5.71 4.72
CA LEU A 10 -7.86 -5.35 3.30
C LEU A 10 -6.44 -5.04 2.85
N MET A 11 -5.91 -5.89 1.98
CA MET A 11 -4.55 -5.76 1.47
C MET A 11 -4.50 -4.80 0.29
N ARG A 12 -3.44 -4.01 0.24
CA ARG A 12 -3.03 -3.21 -0.92
C ARG A 12 -4.11 -2.23 -1.41
N LEU A 13 -4.62 -1.39 -0.51
CA LEU A 13 -5.47 -0.29 -0.92
C LEU A 13 -4.75 0.59 -1.95
N SER A 14 -5.45 0.96 -3.02
CA SER A 14 -4.87 1.77 -4.10
C SER A 14 -5.72 2.96 -4.52
N SER A 15 -6.88 3.19 -3.91
CA SER A 15 -7.80 4.24 -4.37
C SER A 15 -8.39 5.09 -3.24
N ALA A 16 -8.71 6.34 -3.54
CA ALA A 16 -9.40 7.26 -2.64
C ALA A 16 -10.75 6.70 -2.17
N ALA A 17 -11.47 6.03 -3.06
CA ALA A 17 -12.74 5.39 -2.71
C ALA A 17 -12.55 4.28 -1.68
N GLY A 18 -11.50 3.44 -1.84
CA GLY A 18 -11.16 2.40 -0.87
C GLY A 18 -10.83 2.98 0.51
N VAL A 19 -10.00 4.02 0.57
CA VAL A 19 -9.66 4.71 1.82
C VAL A 19 -10.92 5.30 2.48
N ALA A 20 -11.81 5.92 1.71
CA ALA A 20 -13.06 6.47 2.23
C ALA A 20 -13.99 5.38 2.81
N LEU A 21 -14.08 4.22 2.16
CA LEU A 21 -14.86 3.08 2.65
C LEU A 21 -14.29 2.51 3.96
N VAL A 22 -12.96 2.36 4.06
CA VAL A 22 -12.31 1.94 5.30
C VAL A 22 -12.60 2.92 6.42
N ARG A 23 -12.46 4.21 6.17
CA ARG A 23 -12.74 5.27 7.15
C ARG A 23 -14.20 5.24 7.62
N ALA A 24 -15.14 5.01 6.71
CA ALA A 24 -16.56 4.87 7.05
C ALA A 24 -16.81 3.62 7.91
N ALA A 25 -16.25 2.47 7.52
CA ALA A 25 -16.40 1.21 8.25
C ALA A 25 -15.84 1.30 9.69
N ARG A 26 -14.73 2.01 9.88
CA ARG A 26 -14.17 2.24 11.22
C ARG A 26 -15.05 3.13 12.10
N ARG A 27 -15.68 4.15 11.51
CA ARG A 27 -16.66 4.98 12.25
C ARG A 27 -17.86 4.17 12.73
N GLU A 28 -18.21 3.11 12.02
CA GLU A 28 -19.25 2.14 12.43
C GLU A 28 -18.74 1.12 13.47
N GLY A 29 -17.48 1.20 13.89
CA GLY A 29 -16.89 0.27 14.87
C GLY A 29 -16.57 -1.12 14.28
N LEU A 30 -16.51 -1.28 12.95
CA LEU A 30 -16.19 -2.57 12.35
C LEU A 30 -14.70 -2.93 12.55
N PRO A 31 -14.38 -4.17 12.94
CA PRO A 31 -13.00 -4.63 13.18
C PRO A 31 -12.24 -4.84 11.87
N LEU A 32 -11.85 -3.74 11.24
CA LEU A 32 -11.22 -3.67 9.94
C LEU A 32 -9.83 -3.05 10.04
N THR A 33 -8.85 -3.70 9.40
CA THR A 33 -7.50 -3.15 9.17
C THR A 33 -7.17 -3.16 7.69
N CYS A 34 -6.18 -2.38 7.28
CA CYS A 34 -5.74 -2.36 5.89
C CYS A 34 -4.28 -1.96 5.76
N ASP A 35 -3.68 -2.33 4.62
CA ASP A 35 -2.35 -1.89 4.22
C ASP A 35 -2.34 -1.22 2.84
N VAL A 36 -1.19 -0.67 2.49
CA VAL A 36 -0.89 -0.10 1.19
C VAL A 36 0.49 -0.54 0.74
N ALA A 37 0.67 -0.73 -0.56
CA ALA A 37 1.99 -1.01 -1.11
C ALA A 37 2.88 0.24 -1.11
N ALA A 38 4.16 0.09 -0.75
CA ALA A 38 5.11 1.21 -0.63
C ALA A 38 5.20 2.06 -1.91
N HIS A 39 5.14 1.45 -3.10
CA HIS A 39 5.18 2.17 -4.36
C HIS A 39 3.94 3.05 -4.61
N GLN A 40 2.75 2.67 -4.11
CA GLN A 40 1.51 3.44 -4.25
C GLN A 40 1.54 4.78 -3.48
N ILE A 41 2.49 4.96 -2.56
CA ILE A 41 2.67 6.20 -1.81
C ILE A 41 3.46 7.24 -2.63
N HIS A 42 4.21 6.78 -3.64
CA HIS A 42 5.16 7.60 -4.40
C HIS A 42 4.80 7.77 -5.86
N LEU A 43 4.32 6.70 -6.49
CA LEU A 43 4.07 6.63 -7.93
C LEU A 43 2.60 6.87 -8.25
N THR A 44 2.37 7.37 -9.46
CA THR A 44 1.05 7.59 -10.06
C THR A 44 0.98 6.98 -11.46
N ASP A 45 -0.16 7.01 -12.08
CA ASP A 45 -0.37 6.57 -13.46
C ASP A 45 0.47 7.35 -14.49
N VAL A 46 0.85 8.60 -14.17
CA VAL A 46 1.75 9.42 -15.02
C VAL A 46 3.14 8.80 -15.12
N ASP A 47 3.60 8.11 -14.06
CA ASP A 47 4.92 7.47 -14.04
C ASP A 47 5.02 6.26 -15.00
N ILE A 48 3.89 5.73 -15.47
CA ILE A 48 3.84 4.66 -16.48
C ILE A 48 4.42 5.16 -17.82
N GLY A 49 4.32 6.47 -18.09
CA GLY A 49 4.85 7.08 -19.31
C GLY A 49 4.23 6.48 -20.58
N PHE A 50 5.06 6.01 -21.50
CA PHE A 50 4.62 5.38 -22.74
C PHE A 50 4.32 3.88 -22.56
N PHE A 51 3.54 3.52 -21.54
CA PHE A 51 3.19 2.14 -21.23
C PHE A 51 4.39 1.23 -20.97
N ASP A 52 5.34 1.72 -20.17
CA ASP A 52 6.50 0.94 -19.75
C ASP A 52 6.04 -0.27 -18.93
N SER A 53 6.30 -1.46 -19.41
CA SER A 53 5.89 -2.73 -18.81
C SER A 53 6.43 -2.94 -17.38
N ARG A 54 7.52 -2.27 -17.02
CA ARG A 54 8.06 -2.30 -15.64
C ARG A 54 7.06 -1.78 -14.62
N PHE A 55 6.17 -0.86 -15.01
CA PHE A 55 5.11 -0.32 -14.16
C PHE A 55 3.78 -1.10 -14.25
N ARG A 56 3.78 -2.26 -14.88
CA ARG A 56 2.63 -3.16 -14.86
C ARG A 56 2.53 -3.82 -13.49
N LEU A 57 1.67 -3.25 -12.64
CA LEU A 57 1.45 -3.66 -11.24
C LEU A 57 0.00 -4.10 -11.03
N ASP A 58 -0.24 -4.84 -9.95
CA ASP A 58 -1.56 -5.24 -9.47
C ASP A 58 -1.62 -5.15 -7.94
N PRO A 59 -2.37 -4.17 -7.37
CA PRO A 59 -3.20 -3.15 -8.03
C PRO A 59 -2.41 -2.19 -8.92
N PRO A 60 -3.02 -1.67 -10.01
CA PRO A 60 -2.33 -0.74 -10.89
C PRO A 60 -2.07 0.60 -10.20
N LEU A 61 -1.09 1.33 -10.71
CA LEU A 61 -0.89 2.73 -10.32
C LEU A 61 -2.13 3.55 -10.61
N ARG A 62 -2.49 4.44 -9.69
CA ARG A 62 -3.67 5.30 -9.79
C ARG A 62 -3.25 6.76 -9.97
N GLY A 63 -4.23 7.60 -10.25
CA GLY A 63 -4.01 9.03 -10.40
C GLY A 63 -3.60 9.73 -9.09
N GLN A 64 -3.16 10.97 -9.22
CA GLN A 64 -2.70 11.82 -8.14
C GLN A 64 -3.67 11.88 -6.95
N ARG A 65 -4.98 11.99 -7.22
CA ARG A 65 -6.02 12.05 -6.19
C ARG A 65 -6.02 10.80 -5.29
N ASP A 66 -5.81 9.64 -5.90
CA ASP A 66 -5.80 8.37 -5.17
C ASP A 66 -4.55 8.26 -4.29
N ARG A 67 -3.38 8.63 -4.83
CA ARG A 67 -2.14 8.69 -4.07
C ARG A 67 -2.24 9.65 -2.88
N ASP A 68 -2.79 10.84 -3.07
CA ASP A 68 -2.92 11.83 -2.02
C ASP A 68 -3.89 11.34 -0.92
N ALA A 69 -4.95 10.62 -1.29
CA ALA A 69 -5.86 9.99 -0.32
C ALA A 69 -5.17 8.89 0.49
N ILE A 70 -4.27 8.10 -0.11
CA ILE A 70 -3.44 7.10 0.58
C ILE A 70 -2.51 7.78 1.57
N VAL A 71 -1.80 8.84 1.15
CA VAL A 71 -0.90 9.62 2.02
C VAL A 71 -1.65 10.18 3.22
N ALA A 72 -2.83 10.77 2.99
CA ALA A 72 -3.70 11.26 4.06
C ALA A 72 -4.19 10.12 4.97
N GLY A 73 -4.50 8.95 4.40
CA GLY A 73 -4.94 7.77 5.16
C GLY A 73 -3.85 7.17 6.06
N LEU A 74 -2.59 7.30 5.68
CA LEU A 74 -1.44 6.95 6.52
C LEU A 74 -1.22 7.97 7.65
N ALA A 75 -1.48 9.25 7.38
CA ALA A 75 -1.30 10.32 8.34
C ALA A 75 -2.39 10.34 9.43
N ASP A 76 -3.62 9.96 9.09
CA ASP A 76 -4.79 9.95 10.00
C ASP A 76 -5.11 8.57 10.57
N ASP A 77 -4.18 7.62 10.48
CA ASP A 77 -4.31 6.25 10.98
C ASP A 77 -5.45 5.42 10.34
N THR A 78 -5.99 5.85 9.20
CA THR A 78 -6.95 5.04 8.42
C THR A 78 -6.27 3.82 7.80
N ILE A 79 -4.99 3.93 7.43
CA ILE A 79 -4.17 2.83 6.93
C ILE A 79 -3.20 2.39 8.03
N ASP A 80 -3.20 1.08 8.33
CA ASP A 80 -2.50 0.53 9.49
C ASP A 80 -1.06 0.14 9.21
N ALA A 81 -0.75 -0.27 7.98
CA ALA A 81 0.57 -0.80 7.63
C ALA A 81 0.97 -0.45 6.19
N ILE A 82 2.26 -0.55 5.92
CA ILE A 82 2.84 -0.46 4.58
C ILE A 82 3.46 -1.81 4.26
N CYS A 83 3.12 -2.39 3.11
CA CYS A 83 3.70 -3.64 2.62
C CYS A 83 4.66 -3.39 1.45
N SER A 84 5.55 -4.34 1.20
CA SER A 84 6.50 -4.27 0.07
C SER A 84 5.83 -4.54 -1.27
N ASP A 85 4.75 -5.32 -1.27
CA ASP A 85 4.14 -5.90 -2.46
C ASP A 85 5.18 -6.53 -3.40
N HIS A 86 6.14 -7.24 -2.79
CA HIS A 86 7.25 -7.86 -3.50
C HIS A 86 6.75 -9.02 -4.35
N ARG A 87 6.71 -8.79 -5.65
CA ARG A 87 6.33 -9.77 -6.66
C ARG A 87 7.31 -9.67 -7.83
N PRO A 88 8.51 -10.23 -7.69
CA PRO A 88 9.51 -10.17 -8.74
C PRO A 88 9.01 -10.85 -10.00
N VAL A 89 9.30 -10.24 -11.13
CA VAL A 89 8.98 -10.76 -12.46
C VAL A 89 10.29 -10.87 -13.21
N GLY A 90 10.52 -12.03 -13.84
CA GLY A 90 11.71 -12.25 -14.67
C GLY A 90 11.72 -11.33 -15.91
N ASP A 91 12.90 -11.09 -16.46
CA ASP A 91 13.08 -10.15 -17.58
C ASP A 91 12.14 -10.46 -18.75
N THR A 92 11.96 -11.73 -19.08
CA THR A 92 11.06 -12.16 -20.17
C THR A 92 9.61 -11.76 -19.95
N GLY A 93 9.12 -11.77 -18.71
CA GLY A 93 7.75 -11.36 -18.36
C GLY A 93 7.49 -9.86 -18.54
N LYS A 94 8.56 -9.06 -18.63
CA LYS A 94 8.50 -7.60 -18.87
C LYS A 94 8.81 -7.17 -20.30
N LEU A 95 9.18 -8.10 -21.18
CA LEU A 95 9.44 -7.80 -22.60
C LEU A 95 8.18 -7.65 -23.45
N LEU A 96 7.05 -8.14 -22.96
CA LEU A 96 5.77 -8.06 -23.66
C LEU A 96 5.18 -6.63 -23.59
N PRO A 97 4.28 -6.29 -24.53
CA PRO A 97 3.51 -5.05 -24.43
C PRO A 97 2.83 -4.90 -23.07
N PHE A 98 2.62 -3.69 -22.61
CA PHE A 98 2.11 -3.39 -21.25
C PHE A 98 0.91 -4.24 -20.83
N ALA A 99 -0.08 -4.41 -21.71
CA ALA A 99 -1.29 -5.17 -21.40
C ALA A 99 -1.05 -6.67 -21.20
N GLU A 100 -0.01 -7.22 -21.84
CA GLU A 100 0.35 -8.65 -21.83
C GLU A 100 1.49 -8.97 -20.87
N ALA A 101 2.22 -7.94 -20.40
CA ALA A 101 3.31 -8.10 -19.46
C ALA A 101 2.83 -8.64 -18.12
N GLU A 102 3.66 -9.41 -17.43
CA GLU A 102 3.35 -9.89 -16.10
C GLU A 102 3.29 -8.73 -15.09
N ALA A 103 2.26 -8.75 -14.22
CA ALA A 103 2.10 -7.76 -13.18
C ALA A 103 3.03 -8.07 -11.99
N GLY A 104 3.76 -7.09 -11.49
CA GLY A 104 4.61 -7.20 -10.31
C GLY A 104 5.90 -6.38 -10.44
N ALA A 105 6.57 -6.21 -9.31
CA ALA A 105 7.88 -5.56 -9.21
C ALA A 105 8.63 -6.05 -7.97
N SER A 106 9.97 -5.94 -8.00
CA SER A 106 10.79 -6.12 -6.81
C SER A 106 10.60 -4.93 -5.87
N GLY A 107 10.23 -5.18 -4.62
CA GLY A 107 9.91 -4.13 -3.64
C GLY A 107 10.42 -4.42 -2.23
N LEU A 108 10.96 -5.63 -1.97
CA LEU A 108 11.33 -6.02 -0.60
C LEU A 108 12.42 -5.11 -0.03
N GLU A 109 13.51 -4.92 -0.75
CA GLU A 109 14.62 -4.06 -0.36
C GLU A 109 14.28 -2.57 -0.34
N LEU A 110 13.19 -2.17 -1.00
CA LEU A 110 12.75 -0.78 -1.08
C LEU A 110 11.76 -0.39 0.03
N LEU A 111 11.18 -1.37 0.74
CA LEU A 111 10.11 -1.12 1.71
C LEU A 111 10.53 -0.07 2.75
N LEU A 112 11.65 -0.27 3.42
CA LEU A 112 12.09 0.65 4.47
C LEU A 112 12.47 2.03 3.89
N SER A 113 13.25 2.06 2.81
CA SER A 113 13.73 3.32 2.22
C SER A 113 12.58 4.18 1.69
N LEU A 114 11.57 3.58 1.04
CA LEU A 114 10.38 4.29 0.57
C LEU A 114 9.52 4.78 1.74
N THR A 115 9.36 3.97 2.79
CA THR A 115 8.65 4.37 4.01
C THR A 115 9.32 5.58 4.67
N LEU A 116 10.65 5.57 4.81
CA LEU A 116 11.40 6.68 5.39
C LEU A 116 11.34 7.94 4.51
N LYS A 117 11.42 7.79 3.19
CA LYS A 117 11.28 8.90 2.24
C LYS A 117 9.89 9.57 2.36
N TRP A 118 8.83 8.77 2.49
CA TRP A 118 7.50 9.29 2.76
C TRP A 118 7.44 10.02 4.10
N ALA A 119 7.95 9.40 5.17
CA ALA A 119 7.93 9.98 6.50
C ALA A 119 8.67 11.32 6.56
N GLN A 120 9.81 11.45 5.90
CA GLN A 120 10.55 12.70 5.79
C GLN A 120 9.75 13.79 5.08
N ARG A 121 9.13 13.46 3.94
CA ARG A 121 8.33 14.39 3.15
C ARG A 121 7.12 14.89 3.92
N GLU A 122 6.42 14.00 4.61
CA GLU A 122 5.20 14.31 5.37
C GLU A 122 5.47 14.73 6.83
N ARG A 123 6.75 14.80 7.23
CA ARG A 123 7.19 15.14 8.60
C ARG A 123 6.63 14.21 9.67
N VAL A 124 6.50 12.92 9.33
CA VAL A 124 6.05 11.88 10.25
C VAL A 124 7.20 11.47 11.17
N PRO A 125 6.98 11.31 12.48
CA PRO A 125 8.01 10.83 13.40
C PRO A 125 8.59 9.47 12.99
N LEU A 126 9.91 9.30 13.12
CA LEU A 126 10.61 8.07 12.74
C LEU A 126 10.00 6.81 13.38
N ALA A 127 9.70 6.88 14.68
CA ALA A 127 9.10 5.76 15.41
C ALA A 127 7.75 5.32 14.78
N ARG A 128 6.92 6.29 14.34
CA ARG A 128 5.65 6.00 13.66
C ARG A 128 5.89 5.36 12.29
N ALA A 129 6.84 5.88 11.51
CA ALA A 129 7.19 5.31 10.22
C ALA A 129 7.67 3.86 10.34
N LEU A 130 8.55 3.58 11.30
CA LEU A 130 9.04 2.23 11.57
C LEU A 130 7.90 1.30 12.04
N ALA A 131 6.99 1.79 12.88
CA ALA A 131 5.86 1.00 13.34
C ALA A 131 4.99 0.49 12.18
N LEU A 132 4.80 1.27 11.12
CA LEU A 132 4.00 0.88 9.95
C LEU A 132 4.54 -0.34 9.18
N VAL A 133 5.81 -0.65 9.33
CA VAL A 133 6.48 -1.79 8.66
C VAL A 133 6.98 -2.86 9.63
N THR A 134 6.74 -2.70 10.94
CA THR A 134 7.20 -3.63 11.98
C THR A 134 6.08 -4.01 12.95
N SER A 135 5.87 -3.23 14.01
CA SER A 135 4.93 -3.57 15.08
C SER A 135 3.46 -3.55 14.63
N ALA A 136 3.07 -2.67 13.71
CA ALA A 136 1.69 -2.61 13.26
C ALA A 136 1.30 -3.87 12.44
N PRO A 137 2.06 -4.33 11.42
CA PRO A 137 1.76 -5.61 10.77
C PRO A 137 1.85 -6.80 11.73
N ALA A 138 2.78 -6.82 12.69
CA ALA A 138 2.84 -7.86 13.72
C ALA A 138 1.55 -7.91 14.56
N ALA A 139 1.02 -6.76 14.96
CA ALA A 139 -0.25 -6.68 15.70
C ALA A 139 -1.45 -7.15 14.85
N ILE A 140 -1.48 -6.81 13.55
CA ILE A 140 -2.51 -7.29 12.63
C ILE A 140 -2.51 -8.82 12.56
N LEU A 141 -1.33 -9.41 12.45
CA LEU A 141 -1.13 -10.87 12.39
C LEU A 141 -1.25 -11.55 13.75
N ARG A 142 -1.35 -10.80 14.86
CA ARG A 142 -1.26 -11.32 16.23
C ARG A 142 0.03 -12.12 16.46
N ALA A 143 1.10 -11.75 15.77
CA ALA A 143 2.41 -12.34 16.02
C ALA A 143 2.91 -11.88 17.39
N ALA A 144 3.53 -12.80 18.13
CA ALA A 144 4.20 -12.43 19.36
C ALA A 144 5.34 -11.47 19.01
N THR A 145 5.31 -10.28 19.57
CA THR A 145 6.46 -9.37 19.52
C THR A 145 7.42 -9.79 20.62
N ALA A 146 8.60 -10.23 20.22
CA ALA A 146 9.69 -10.50 21.15
C ALA A 146 10.19 -9.22 21.81
#